data_ef1fc6111712df5049f876cd00e5ffd7
#
_entry.id   ef1fc6111712df5049f876cd00e5ffd7
#
_cell.length_a   1.000
_cell.length_b   1.000
_cell.length_c   1.000
_cell.angle_alpha   90.00
_cell.angle_beta   90.00
_cell.angle_gamma   90.00
#
_symmetry.space_group_name_H-M   'P 1'
#
loop_
_entity.id
_entity.type
_entity.pdbx_description
1 polymer ?
#
loop_
_entity_poly.entity_id
_entity_poly.type
_entity_poly.pdbx_seq_one_letter_code
_entity_poly.pdbx_strand_id
1 'polypeptide(L)'
;MIESPPKIRKEDFDKALRLSCDPKIADVVNEINRQYQYWTEIKYKHLPDKVLAQDVWACVKLSRMFAKTLEIGNYRFKLYVTDHMQQLCHEFDMNLGGYLGTQSFIPEADKNRYLISSNMEEAIASSQMEGAATTRKIAKDMLRKSISPRTRGEQMIHNNYETIRFILQHKDEEFTKETLLHIHQLMTYRTLDDSNDEGRFRTDN
;
A
#
# COMPACT_ATOMS: atom_id res chain seq x y z
N MET A 1 -9.69 13.28 -9.19
CA MET A 1 -9.07 14.30 -8.30
C MET A 1 -9.38 13.91 -6.86
N ILE A 2 -8.37 13.77 -6.00
CA ILE A 2 -8.57 13.45 -4.57
C ILE A 2 -9.02 14.74 -3.90
N GLU A 3 -10.18 14.69 -3.23
CA GLU A 3 -10.71 15.83 -2.51
C GLU A 3 -9.84 16.17 -1.30
N SER A 4 -9.41 17.42 -1.19
CA SER A 4 -8.66 17.90 -0.03
C SER A 4 -9.56 18.01 1.20
N PRO A 5 -9.12 17.51 2.36
CA PRO A 5 -9.88 17.66 3.61
C PRO A 5 -9.91 19.13 4.08
N PRO A 6 -10.89 19.51 4.92
CA PRO A 6 -10.91 20.84 5.50
C PRO A 6 -9.63 21.10 6.33
N LYS A 7 -9.10 22.32 6.20
CA LYS A 7 -7.98 22.76 7.02
C LYS A 7 -8.43 22.90 8.48
N ILE A 8 -7.68 22.32 9.39
CA ILE A 8 -7.96 22.37 10.83
C ILE A 8 -7.17 23.51 11.45
N ARG A 9 -7.85 24.43 12.12
CA ARG A 9 -7.27 25.55 12.86
C ARG A 9 -7.08 25.18 14.33
N LYS A 10 -6.35 25.97 15.08
CA LYS A 10 -6.12 25.75 16.50
C LYS A 10 -7.43 25.64 17.31
N GLU A 11 -8.38 26.49 17.01
CA GLU A 11 -9.73 26.50 17.64
C GLU A 11 -10.50 25.18 17.40
N ASP A 12 -10.32 24.57 16.23
CA ASP A 12 -10.94 23.31 15.89
C ASP A 12 -10.37 22.14 16.74
N PHE A 13 -9.09 22.21 17.12
CA PHE A 13 -8.49 21.25 18.05
C PHE A 13 -9.01 21.38 19.48
N ASP A 14 -9.22 22.60 19.98
CA ASP A 14 -9.79 22.83 21.31
C ASP A 14 -11.23 22.31 21.38
N LYS A 15 -12.01 22.49 20.31
CA LYS A 15 -13.36 21.92 20.16
C LYS A 15 -13.29 20.38 20.08
N ALA A 16 -12.36 19.83 19.29
CA ALA A 16 -12.19 18.40 19.12
C ALA A 16 -11.82 17.70 20.45
N LEU A 17 -10.98 18.35 21.27
CA LEU A 17 -10.60 17.81 22.59
C LEU A 17 -11.84 17.65 23.49
N ARG A 18 -12.74 18.65 23.51
CA ARG A 18 -13.99 18.58 24.28
C ARG A 18 -14.94 17.50 23.75
N LEU A 19 -15.09 17.43 22.41
CA LEU A 19 -15.96 16.44 21.76
C LEU A 19 -15.47 15.02 21.95
N SER A 20 -14.15 14.81 22.01
CA SER A 20 -13.56 13.49 22.22
C SER A 20 -13.85 12.92 23.62
N CYS A 21 -14.32 13.72 24.56
CA CYS A 21 -14.79 13.28 25.89
C CYS A 21 -16.22 12.72 25.84
N ASP A 22 -16.99 12.96 24.76
CA ASP A 22 -18.31 12.35 24.57
C ASP A 22 -18.15 10.89 24.10
N PRO A 23 -18.68 9.89 24.86
CA PRO A 23 -18.56 8.48 24.47
C PRO A 23 -19.06 8.19 23.06
N LYS A 24 -20.16 8.81 22.63
CA LYS A 24 -20.73 8.60 21.29
C LYS A 24 -19.79 9.07 20.18
N ILE A 25 -19.09 10.21 20.40
CA ILE A 25 -18.11 10.73 19.45
C ILE A 25 -16.85 9.87 19.47
N ALA A 26 -16.41 9.47 20.66
CA ALA A 26 -15.26 8.58 20.82
C ALA A 26 -15.46 7.25 20.05
N ASP A 27 -16.65 6.64 20.14
CA ASP A 27 -16.99 5.41 19.43
C ASP A 27 -16.93 5.62 17.89
N VAL A 28 -17.46 6.73 17.39
CA VAL A 28 -17.40 7.07 15.97
C VAL A 28 -15.95 7.28 15.52
N VAL A 29 -15.13 7.98 16.29
CA VAL A 29 -13.70 8.21 15.98
C VAL A 29 -12.92 6.90 16.01
N ASN A 30 -13.19 6.04 16.97
CA ASN A 30 -12.55 4.72 17.09
C ASN A 30 -12.89 3.84 15.87
N GLU A 31 -14.15 3.82 15.44
CA GLU A 31 -14.56 3.07 14.24
C GLU A 31 -13.91 3.62 12.97
N ILE A 32 -13.84 4.95 12.82
CA ILE A 32 -13.14 5.60 11.71
C ILE A 32 -11.65 5.22 11.71
N ASN A 33 -11.01 5.21 12.88
CA ASN A 33 -9.61 4.82 13.02
C ASN A 33 -9.39 3.34 12.74
N ARG A 34 -10.29 2.47 13.21
CA ARG A 34 -10.21 1.02 12.95
C ARG A 34 -10.23 0.69 11.47
N GLN A 35 -11.06 1.40 10.69
CA GLN A 35 -11.16 1.25 9.23
C GLN A 35 -10.18 2.14 8.45
N TYR A 36 -9.37 2.94 9.12
CA TYR A 36 -8.45 3.92 8.53
C TYR A 36 -9.12 4.89 7.54
N GLN A 37 -10.38 5.24 7.80
CA GLN A 37 -11.16 6.08 6.87
C GLN A 37 -10.59 7.48 6.73
N TYR A 38 -10.78 8.06 5.54
CA TYR A 38 -10.34 9.38 5.17
C TYR A 38 -11.53 10.35 5.03
N TRP A 39 -11.25 11.64 4.83
CA TRP A 39 -12.26 12.70 4.70
C TRP A 39 -13.35 12.38 3.68
N THR A 40 -12.99 11.81 2.54
CA THR A 40 -13.92 11.43 1.47
C THR A 40 -15.03 10.47 1.90
N GLU A 41 -14.80 9.69 2.95
CA GLU A 41 -15.78 8.76 3.54
C GLU A 41 -16.46 9.39 4.75
N ILE A 42 -15.69 10.09 5.61
CA ILE A 42 -16.18 10.67 6.86
C ILE A 42 -17.28 11.72 6.61
N LYS A 43 -17.18 12.54 5.57
CA LYS A 43 -18.15 13.58 5.25
C LYS A 43 -19.56 13.09 4.95
N TYR A 44 -19.71 11.80 4.61
CA TYR A 44 -21.01 11.19 4.33
C TYR A 44 -21.52 10.27 5.45
N LYS A 45 -20.77 10.13 6.56
CA LYS A 45 -21.21 9.32 7.68
C LYS A 45 -22.43 9.92 8.37
N HIS A 46 -23.28 9.02 8.86
CA HIS A 46 -24.34 9.41 9.78
C HIS A 46 -23.70 9.74 11.14
N LEU A 47 -23.80 10.98 11.56
CA LEU A 47 -23.18 11.50 12.78
C LEU A 47 -24.23 11.78 13.84
N PRO A 48 -23.87 11.80 15.14
CA PRO A 48 -24.76 12.25 16.21
C PRO A 48 -25.28 13.67 15.99
N ASP A 49 -26.47 13.97 16.51
CA ASP A 49 -27.13 15.26 16.34
C ASP A 49 -26.20 16.44 16.72
N LYS A 50 -26.21 17.46 15.88
CA LYS A 50 -25.45 18.71 16.04
C LYS A 50 -23.93 18.59 15.89
N VAL A 51 -23.40 17.43 15.46
CA VAL A 51 -21.97 17.25 15.20
C VAL A 51 -21.73 17.32 13.70
N LEU A 52 -20.82 18.19 13.29
CA LEU A 52 -20.46 18.35 11.88
C LEU A 52 -19.34 17.37 11.51
N ALA A 53 -19.32 16.93 10.24
CA ALA A 53 -18.27 16.03 9.74
C ALA A 53 -16.86 16.62 9.91
N GLN A 54 -16.70 17.93 9.76
CA GLN A 54 -15.42 18.61 10.01
C GLN A 54 -14.98 18.56 11.49
N ASP A 55 -15.93 18.53 12.43
CA ASP A 55 -15.62 18.38 13.86
C ASP A 55 -15.09 16.96 14.14
N VAL A 56 -15.76 15.95 13.58
CA VAL A 56 -15.28 14.55 13.67
C VAL A 56 -13.93 14.40 12.99
N TRP A 57 -13.71 15.04 11.83
CA TRP A 57 -12.41 15.05 11.18
C TRP A 57 -11.33 15.66 12.08
N ALA A 58 -11.62 16.75 12.80
CA ALA A 58 -10.68 17.32 13.76
C ALA A 58 -10.37 16.35 14.91
N CYS A 59 -11.37 15.62 15.44
CA CYS A 59 -11.16 14.58 16.45
C CYS A 59 -10.27 13.45 15.91
N VAL A 60 -10.50 12.98 14.69
CA VAL A 60 -9.66 11.95 14.03
C VAL A 60 -8.24 12.45 13.86
N LYS A 61 -8.03 13.71 13.44
CA LYS A 61 -6.68 14.28 13.33
C LYS A 61 -6.00 14.43 14.69
N LEU A 62 -6.74 14.79 15.72
CA LEU A 62 -6.23 14.86 17.10
C LEU A 62 -5.78 13.47 17.58
N SER A 63 -6.60 12.44 17.40
CA SER A 63 -6.25 11.05 17.79
C SER A 63 -5.02 10.51 17.05
N ARG A 64 -4.83 10.92 15.79
CA ARG A 64 -3.67 10.52 14.96
C ARG A 64 -2.44 11.44 15.13
N MET A 65 -2.49 12.42 16.03
CA MET A 65 -1.39 13.38 16.18
C MET A 65 -0.08 12.72 16.66
N PHE A 66 -0.18 11.69 17.49
CA PHE A 66 0.95 10.91 18.01
C PHE A 66 1.32 9.70 17.13
N ALA A 67 0.84 9.67 15.89
CA ALA A 67 1.19 8.62 14.93
C ALA A 67 2.72 8.57 14.68
N LYS A 68 3.22 7.36 14.42
CA LYS A 68 4.63 7.14 14.08
C LYS A 68 4.99 7.94 12.83
N THR A 69 6.09 8.67 12.88
CA THR A 69 6.63 9.35 11.70
C THR A 69 7.61 8.42 10.99
N LEU A 70 7.43 8.29 9.68
CA LEU A 70 8.34 7.61 8.76
C LEU A 70 8.95 8.66 7.83
N GLU A 71 10.25 8.60 7.59
CA GLU A 71 10.95 9.50 6.69
C GLU A 71 11.58 8.70 5.56
N ILE A 72 11.34 9.13 4.32
CA ILE A 72 11.94 8.55 3.11
C ILE A 72 12.51 9.72 2.32
N GLY A 73 13.83 9.87 2.33
CA GLY A 73 14.49 11.05 1.79
C GLY A 73 13.99 12.33 2.45
N ASN A 74 13.50 13.28 1.66
CA ASN A 74 12.96 14.56 2.15
C ASN A 74 11.46 14.51 2.50
N TYR A 75 10.82 13.36 2.35
CA TYR A 75 9.39 13.20 2.61
C TYR A 75 9.13 12.63 3.99
N ARG A 76 8.12 13.18 4.64
CA ARG A 76 7.68 12.76 5.97
C ARG A 76 6.26 12.24 5.91
N PHE A 77 6.07 11.00 6.34
CA PHE A 77 4.79 10.31 6.42
C PHE A 77 4.40 10.07 7.87
N LYS A 78 3.09 10.06 8.15
CA LYS A 78 2.56 9.64 9.45
C LYS A 78 1.79 8.35 9.29
N LEU A 79 2.14 7.35 10.10
CA LEU A 79 1.48 6.06 10.17
C LEU A 79 0.79 5.94 11.54
N TYR A 80 -0.53 5.84 11.53
CA TYR A 80 -1.31 5.46 12.69
C TYR A 80 -1.57 3.96 12.64
N VAL A 81 -1.01 3.22 13.58
CA VAL A 81 -1.19 1.76 13.67
C VAL A 81 -2.51 1.48 14.37
N THR A 82 -3.45 0.85 13.67
CA THR A 82 -4.75 0.48 14.24
C THR A 82 -4.68 -0.86 14.97
N ASP A 83 -5.63 -1.12 15.88
CA ASP A 83 -5.75 -2.42 16.56
C ASP A 83 -5.90 -3.55 15.55
N HIS A 84 -6.65 -3.32 14.46
CA HIS A 84 -6.81 -4.31 13.39
C HIS A 84 -5.49 -4.63 12.67
N MET A 85 -4.65 -3.62 12.41
CA MET A 85 -3.31 -3.85 11.86
C MET A 85 -2.45 -4.67 12.83
N GLN A 86 -2.49 -4.37 14.12
CA GLN A 86 -1.76 -5.13 15.13
C GLN A 86 -2.26 -6.57 15.24
N GLN A 87 -3.56 -6.79 15.20
CA GLN A 87 -4.16 -8.13 15.18
C GLN A 87 -3.69 -8.91 13.97
N LEU A 88 -3.75 -8.34 12.77
CA LEU A 88 -3.26 -9.00 11.55
C LEU A 88 -1.76 -9.33 11.63
N CYS A 89 -0.93 -8.41 12.11
CA CYS A 89 0.50 -8.69 12.33
C CYS A 89 0.69 -9.86 13.29
N HIS A 90 -0.06 -9.90 14.41
CA HIS A 90 0.00 -11.00 15.34
C HIS A 90 -0.45 -12.32 14.71
N GLU A 91 -1.52 -12.33 13.94
CA GLU A 91 -1.97 -13.52 13.20
C GLU A 91 -0.90 -14.01 12.21
N PHE A 92 -0.23 -13.10 11.51
CA PHE A 92 0.90 -13.44 10.65
C PHE A 92 2.08 -14.02 11.45
N ASP A 93 2.45 -13.40 12.55
CA ASP A 93 3.53 -13.91 13.41
C ASP A 93 3.22 -15.31 13.94
N MET A 94 1.98 -15.57 14.37
CA MET A 94 1.56 -16.88 14.86
C MET A 94 1.47 -17.94 13.77
N ASN A 95 1.02 -17.57 12.58
CA ASN A 95 0.77 -18.55 11.49
C ASN A 95 1.97 -18.73 10.57
N LEU A 96 2.83 -17.72 10.41
CA LEU A 96 3.98 -17.74 9.51
C LEU A 96 5.31 -17.81 10.26
N GLY A 97 5.44 -17.14 11.41
CA GLY A 97 6.68 -17.05 12.18
C GLY A 97 7.13 -18.37 12.76
N GLY A 98 6.21 -19.26 13.12
CA GLY A 98 6.53 -20.60 13.65
C GLY A 98 7.15 -21.55 12.64
N TYR A 99 7.09 -21.24 11.34
CA TYR A 99 7.65 -22.07 10.28
C TYR A 99 9.04 -21.63 9.81
N LEU A 100 9.50 -20.45 10.19
CA LEU A 100 10.81 -19.94 9.78
C LEU A 100 11.99 -20.67 10.45
N GLY A 101 11.75 -21.45 11.50
CA GLY A 101 12.77 -22.25 12.20
C GLY A 101 12.79 -23.73 11.86
N THR A 102 11.85 -24.24 11.04
CA THR A 102 11.83 -25.64 10.64
C THR A 102 12.60 -25.84 9.34
N GLN A 103 13.26 -27.00 9.21
CA GLN A 103 14.00 -27.37 8.01
C GLN A 103 13.15 -27.13 6.75
N SER A 104 13.72 -26.41 5.78
CA SER A 104 13.09 -26.18 4.49
C SER A 104 12.70 -27.52 3.87
N PHE A 105 11.42 -27.75 3.61
CA PHE A 105 10.94 -28.95 2.89
C PHE A 105 11.42 -28.98 1.43
N ILE A 106 12.01 -27.89 0.94
CA ILE A 106 12.52 -27.76 -0.41
C ILE A 106 14.03 -28.04 -0.35
N PRO A 107 14.53 -29.08 -1.06
CA PRO A 107 15.97 -29.34 -1.18
C PRO A 107 16.69 -28.07 -1.67
N GLU A 108 17.87 -27.79 -1.13
CA GLU A 108 18.66 -26.59 -1.46
C GLU A 108 18.92 -26.49 -2.98
N ALA A 109 19.13 -27.64 -3.65
CA ALA A 109 19.31 -27.70 -5.10
C ALA A 109 18.09 -27.20 -5.91
N ASP A 110 16.89 -27.34 -5.37
CA ASP A 110 15.64 -26.95 -6.05
C ASP A 110 15.11 -25.57 -5.64
N LYS A 111 15.70 -24.97 -4.60
CA LYS A 111 15.24 -23.71 -4.00
C LYS A 111 15.14 -22.57 -5.02
N ASN A 112 16.20 -22.38 -5.81
CA ASN A 112 16.23 -21.34 -6.84
C ASN A 112 15.16 -21.57 -7.92
N ARG A 113 14.98 -22.82 -8.36
CA ARG A 113 13.95 -23.15 -9.35
C ARG A 113 12.56 -22.91 -8.83
N TYR A 114 12.32 -23.24 -7.56
CA TYR A 114 11.06 -22.98 -6.89
C TYR A 114 10.77 -21.49 -6.75
N LEU A 115 11.74 -20.71 -6.29
CA LEU A 115 11.63 -19.25 -6.15
C LEU A 115 11.34 -18.56 -7.48
N ILE A 116 12.06 -18.93 -8.56
CA ILE A 116 11.81 -18.38 -9.90
C ILE A 116 10.39 -18.71 -10.36
N SER A 117 9.94 -19.95 -10.16
CA SER A 117 8.59 -20.36 -10.55
C SER A 117 7.52 -19.62 -9.74
N SER A 118 7.74 -19.45 -8.43
CA SER A 118 6.83 -18.73 -7.54
C SER A 118 6.72 -17.25 -7.91
N ASN A 119 7.83 -16.59 -8.19
CA ASN A 119 7.86 -15.20 -8.61
C ASN A 119 7.15 -14.97 -9.96
N MET A 120 7.29 -15.92 -10.92
CA MET A 120 6.53 -15.87 -12.16
C MET A 120 5.02 -15.98 -11.93
N GLU A 121 4.60 -16.92 -11.07
CA GLU A 121 3.19 -17.12 -10.76
C GLU A 121 2.61 -15.90 -10.04
N GLU A 122 3.35 -15.29 -9.11
CA GLU A 122 2.94 -14.07 -8.41
C GLU A 122 2.77 -12.90 -9.40
N ALA A 123 3.77 -12.67 -10.26
CA ALA A 123 3.70 -11.60 -11.26
C ALA A 123 2.49 -11.77 -12.20
N ILE A 124 2.19 -13.01 -12.61
CA ILE A 124 1.04 -13.32 -13.48
C ILE A 124 -0.27 -13.08 -12.73
N ALA A 125 -0.43 -13.65 -11.53
CA ALA A 125 -1.67 -13.58 -10.78
C ALA A 125 -1.99 -12.14 -10.36
N SER A 126 -1.03 -11.42 -9.81
CA SER A 126 -1.16 -10.03 -9.41
C SER A 126 -1.54 -9.13 -10.59
N SER A 127 -0.82 -9.24 -11.71
CA SER A 127 -1.15 -8.42 -12.90
C SER A 127 -2.52 -8.76 -13.50
N GLN A 128 -2.96 -10.02 -13.44
CA GLN A 128 -4.30 -10.41 -13.90
C GLN A 128 -5.40 -9.83 -13.00
N MET A 129 -5.20 -9.76 -11.69
CA MET A 129 -6.11 -9.06 -10.77
C MET A 129 -6.22 -7.56 -11.08
N GLU A 130 -5.14 -6.98 -11.58
CA GLU A 130 -5.05 -5.58 -12.02
C GLU A 130 -5.56 -5.35 -13.46
N GLY A 131 -6.13 -6.40 -14.10
CA GLY A 131 -6.76 -6.29 -15.41
C GLY A 131 -5.85 -6.64 -16.60
N ALA A 132 -4.69 -7.27 -16.40
CA ALA A 132 -3.86 -7.76 -17.51
C ALA A 132 -4.58 -8.88 -18.28
N ALA A 133 -5.04 -8.56 -19.48
CA ALA A 133 -5.79 -9.46 -20.33
C ALA A 133 -4.88 -10.41 -21.12
N THR A 134 -4.41 -11.49 -20.48
CA THR A 134 -3.67 -12.58 -21.14
C THR A 134 -3.91 -13.90 -20.40
N THR A 135 -3.67 -15.03 -21.07
CA THR A 135 -3.79 -16.33 -20.40
C THR A 135 -2.53 -16.65 -19.60
N ARG A 136 -2.71 -17.36 -18.47
CA ARG A 136 -1.58 -17.82 -17.62
C ARG A 136 -0.54 -18.60 -18.42
N LYS A 137 -0.96 -19.41 -19.39
CA LYS A 137 -0.06 -20.20 -20.26
C LYS A 137 0.83 -19.29 -21.10
N ILE A 138 0.23 -18.31 -21.79
CA ILE A 138 0.95 -17.35 -22.64
C ILE A 138 1.94 -16.55 -21.80
N ALA A 139 1.50 -16.02 -20.67
CA ALA A 139 2.32 -15.23 -19.76
C ALA A 139 3.51 -16.05 -19.23
N LYS A 140 3.28 -17.29 -18.81
CA LYS A 140 4.35 -18.19 -18.32
C LYS A 140 5.36 -18.57 -19.39
N ASP A 141 4.91 -18.81 -20.62
CA ASP A 141 5.78 -19.06 -21.76
C ASP A 141 6.60 -17.83 -22.13
N MET A 142 5.98 -16.63 -22.09
CA MET A 142 6.65 -15.35 -22.33
C MET A 142 7.81 -15.14 -21.34
N LEU A 143 7.54 -15.26 -20.04
CA LEU A 143 8.55 -15.05 -19.00
C LEU A 143 9.67 -16.10 -19.07
N ARG A 144 9.34 -17.40 -19.27
CA ARG A 144 10.32 -18.48 -19.33
C ARG A 144 11.25 -18.40 -20.53
N LYS A 145 10.73 -17.98 -21.67
CA LYS A 145 11.46 -17.90 -22.94
C LYS A 145 12.02 -16.51 -23.22
N SER A 146 11.87 -15.58 -22.29
CA SER A 146 12.27 -14.17 -22.43
C SER A 146 11.75 -13.53 -23.73
N ILE A 147 10.50 -13.83 -24.08
CA ILE A 147 9.84 -13.25 -25.26
C ILE A 147 9.38 -11.85 -24.91
N SER A 148 9.63 -10.88 -25.83
CA SER A 148 9.18 -9.50 -25.64
C SER A 148 7.64 -9.41 -25.58
N PRO A 149 7.08 -8.62 -24.65
CA PRO A 149 5.63 -8.37 -24.55
C PRO A 149 5.08 -7.76 -25.85
N ARG A 150 3.88 -8.20 -26.25
CA ARG A 150 3.19 -7.73 -27.46
C ARG A 150 1.94 -6.92 -27.15
N THR A 151 1.38 -7.08 -25.96
CA THR A 151 0.17 -6.39 -25.51
C THR A 151 0.45 -5.63 -24.22
N ARG A 152 -0.41 -4.65 -23.87
CA ARG A 152 -0.33 -3.94 -22.58
C ARG A 152 -0.40 -4.90 -21.38
N GLY A 153 -1.27 -5.90 -21.43
CA GLY A 153 -1.38 -6.91 -20.36
C GLY A 153 -0.12 -7.76 -20.22
N GLU A 154 0.50 -8.16 -21.32
CA GLU A 154 1.79 -8.86 -21.29
C GLU A 154 2.91 -7.96 -20.76
N GLN A 155 2.90 -6.66 -21.11
CA GLN A 155 3.83 -5.68 -20.58
C GLN A 155 3.67 -5.50 -19.06
N MET A 156 2.45 -5.42 -18.55
CA MET A 156 2.19 -5.35 -17.10
C MET A 156 2.80 -6.55 -16.36
N ILE A 157 2.59 -7.76 -16.87
CA ILE A 157 3.14 -8.98 -16.27
C ILE A 157 4.68 -8.98 -16.31
N HIS A 158 5.26 -8.59 -17.44
CA HIS A 158 6.71 -8.50 -17.58
C HIS A 158 7.30 -7.48 -16.60
N ASN A 159 6.69 -6.29 -16.50
CA ASN A 159 7.10 -5.24 -15.58
C ASN A 159 7.06 -5.72 -14.13
N ASN A 160 5.96 -6.35 -13.72
CA ASN A 160 5.80 -6.87 -12.37
C ASN A 160 6.88 -7.92 -12.05
N TYR A 161 7.14 -8.84 -12.97
CA TYR A 161 8.20 -9.85 -12.80
C TYR A 161 9.60 -9.23 -12.66
N GLU A 162 9.96 -8.27 -13.52
CA GLU A 162 11.25 -7.59 -13.43
C GLU A 162 11.35 -6.73 -12.15
N THR A 163 10.25 -6.14 -11.71
CA THR A 163 10.19 -5.39 -10.44
C THR A 163 10.42 -6.32 -9.24
N ILE A 164 9.78 -7.48 -9.19
CA ILE A 164 10.01 -8.48 -8.14
C ILE A 164 11.49 -8.90 -8.12
N ARG A 165 12.08 -9.16 -9.28
CA ARG A 165 13.50 -9.52 -9.38
C ARG A 165 14.41 -8.41 -8.87
N PHE A 166 14.15 -7.17 -9.25
CA PHE A 166 14.90 -6.01 -8.77
C PHE A 166 14.83 -5.89 -7.25
N ILE A 167 13.62 -5.96 -6.67
CA ILE A 167 13.42 -5.87 -5.22
C ILE A 167 14.19 -6.99 -4.49
N LEU A 168 14.14 -8.23 -4.99
CA LEU A 168 14.85 -9.35 -4.38
C LEU A 168 16.37 -9.21 -4.43
N GLN A 169 16.91 -8.58 -5.47
CA GLN A 169 18.34 -8.31 -5.59
C GLN A 169 18.84 -7.21 -4.66
N HIS A 170 17.98 -6.23 -4.34
CA HIS A 170 18.31 -5.04 -3.56
C HIS A 170 17.64 -4.99 -2.18
N LYS A 171 17.05 -6.11 -1.72
CA LYS A 171 16.24 -6.19 -0.48
C LYS A 171 17.02 -5.83 0.79
N ASP A 172 18.33 -6.00 0.77
CA ASP A 172 19.23 -5.76 1.92
C ASP A 172 19.86 -4.34 1.87
N GLU A 173 19.56 -3.55 0.82
CA GLU A 173 20.01 -2.18 0.66
C GLU A 173 19.05 -1.18 1.34
N GLU A 174 19.56 0.04 1.61
CA GLU A 174 18.72 1.10 2.16
C GLU A 174 17.63 1.52 1.17
N PHE A 175 16.38 1.58 1.65
CA PHE A 175 15.26 2.03 0.85
C PHE A 175 15.25 3.56 0.73
N THR A 176 15.61 4.06 -0.44
CA THR A 176 15.71 5.50 -0.74
C THR A 176 14.56 5.99 -1.63
N LYS A 177 14.50 7.31 -1.80
CA LYS A 177 13.59 7.93 -2.77
C LYS A 177 13.86 7.46 -4.20
N GLU A 178 15.12 7.37 -4.56
CA GLU A 178 15.59 6.93 -5.88
C GLU A 178 15.16 5.50 -6.14
N THR A 179 15.30 4.61 -5.14
CA THR A 179 14.82 3.22 -5.19
C THR A 179 13.32 3.16 -5.41
N LEU A 180 12.53 3.99 -4.68
CA LEU A 180 11.08 4.06 -4.85
C LEU A 180 10.68 4.48 -6.27
N LEU A 181 11.32 5.53 -6.79
CA LEU A 181 11.03 6.02 -8.14
C LEU A 181 11.45 5.02 -9.22
N HIS A 182 12.54 4.29 -9.02
CA HIS A 182 12.98 3.25 -9.94
C HIS A 182 12.01 2.06 -9.94
N ILE A 183 11.51 1.62 -8.78
CA ILE A 183 10.45 0.61 -8.67
C ILE A 183 9.21 1.07 -9.43
N HIS A 184 8.78 2.32 -9.24
CA HIS A 184 7.65 2.88 -9.98
C HIS A 184 7.91 2.87 -11.50
N GLN A 185 9.08 3.25 -11.94
CA GLN A 185 9.47 3.22 -13.35
C GLN A 185 9.39 1.81 -13.95
N LEU A 186 9.95 0.80 -13.24
CA LEU A 186 9.89 -0.59 -13.67
C LEU A 186 8.44 -1.09 -13.81
N MET A 187 7.61 -0.83 -12.78
CA MET A 187 6.21 -1.26 -12.75
C MET A 187 5.37 -0.64 -13.85
N THR A 188 5.63 0.63 -14.17
CA THR A 188 4.78 1.42 -15.06
C THR A 188 5.31 1.50 -16.50
N TYR A 189 6.48 0.97 -16.78
CA TYR A 189 7.13 1.02 -18.08
C TYR A 189 6.19 0.60 -19.22
N ARG A 190 5.91 1.51 -20.15
CA ARG A 190 5.03 1.32 -21.32
C ARG A 190 3.58 0.89 -20.96
N THR A 191 3.10 1.18 -19.75
CA THR A 191 1.74 0.84 -19.35
C THR A 191 0.91 2.05 -18.91
N LEU A 192 1.54 3.23 -18.73
CA LEU A 192 0.84 4.49 -18.49
C LEU A 192 0.40 5.12 -19.80
N ASP A 193 -0.63 5.97 -19.72
CA ASP A 193 -1.13 6.74 -20.87
C ASP A 193 -0.14 7.85 -21.26
N ASP A 194 0.55 8.45 -20.28
CA ASP A 194 1.68 9.36 -20.48
C ASP A 194 2.97 8.74 -19.93
N SER A 195 3.91 8.41 -20.82
CA SER A 195 5.21 7.86 -20.45
C SER A 195 6.08 8.81 -19.62
N ASN A 196 5.79 10.13 -19.67
CA ASN A 196 6.47 11.07 -18.80
C ASN A 196 6.12 10.91 -17.32
N ASP A 197 5.08 10.16 -16.96
CA ASP A 197 4.72 9.89 -15.58
C ASP A 197 5.45 8.68 -14.99
N GLU A 198 6.21 7.94 -15.79
CA GLU A 198 7.02 6.81 -15.32
C GLU A 198 8.16 7.29 -14.40
N GLY A 199 8.28 6.70 -13.23
CA GLY A 199 9.40 6.93 -12.31
C GLY A 199 9.46 8.31 -11.67
N ARG A 200 8.35 9.03 -11.59
CA ARG A 200 8.31 10.36 -10.95
C ARG A 200 7.13 10.53 -10.00
N PHE A 201 7.24 11.49 -9.10
CA PHE A 201 6.10 11.93 -8.30
C PHE A 201 5.16 12.78 -9.15
N ARG A 202 3.87 12.68 -8.83
CA ARG A 202 2.87 13.57 -9.40
C ARG A 202 3.20 15.01 -8.99
N THR A 203 3.25 15.88 -9.98
CA THR A 203 3.25 17.33 -9.74
C THR A 203 1.81 17.80 -9.77
N ASP A 204 1.31 18.25 -8.62
CA ASP A 204 -0.03 18.82 -8.56
C ASP A 204 -0.10 20.08 -9.42
N ASN A 205 -1.04 20.10 -10.32
CA ASN A 205 -1.50 21.32 -11.00
C ASN A 205 -2.70 21.88 -10.28
#